data_6108453a712f3048ef166f165ee80b1b
#
_entry.id   6108453a712f3048ef166f165ee80b1b
#
_cell.length_a   1.000
_cell.length_b   1.000
_cell.length_c   1.000
_cell.angle_alpha   90.00
_cell.angle_beta   90.00
_cell.angle_gamma   90.00
#
_symmetry.space_group_name_H-M   'P 1'
#
loop_
_entity.id
_entity.type
_entity.pdbx_description
1 polymer ?
#
loop_
_entity_poly.entity_id
_entity_poly.type
_entity_poly.pdbx_seq_one_letter_code
_entity_poly.pdbx_strand_id
1 'polypeptide(L)'
;MNTRKWKFKQSRSIKVQVTNSKGKFMGKIIKELNNQNIKLNITAVYNAKQTEKILKILNKKIKVIISIFAGRAGDTGKDPVPEFSKSIKLAKRFKNVEILWASVREPYNYLQAKQLGCHIITIPPSIIEKIKKFGKSFDQLTQETVNVFLIDSKKSNFKI
;
A
#
# COMPACT_ATOMS: atom_id res chain seq x y z
N MET A 1 9.64 13.89 14.49
CA MET A 1 8.64 13.39 13.51
C MET A 1 9.17 13.58 12.10
N ASN A 2 9.41 12.50 11.38
CA ASN A 2 10.00 12.58 10.04
C ASN A 2 8.88 12.90 9.03
N THR A 3 8.77 14.17 8.63
CA THR A 3 7.73 14.66 7.70
C THR A 3 8.09 14.32 6.26
N ARG A 4 8.05 13.03 5.90
CA ARG A 4 8.21 12.63 4.51
C ARG A 4 7.02 13.19 3.71
N LYS A 5 7.24 14.27 2.95
CA LYS A 5 6.24 14.81 2.01
C LYS A 5 6.08 13.81 0.84
N TRP A 6 4.88 13.33 0.63
CA TRP A 6 4.56 12.52 -0.54
C TRP A 6 4.61 13.40 -1.80
N LYS A 7 5.31 12.91 -2.84
CA LYS A 7 5.37 13.56 -4.15
C LYS A 7 4.70 12.67 -5.18
N PHE A 8 3.92 13.25 -6.08
CA PHE A 8 3.44 12.53 -7.26
C PHE A 8 4.63 12.12 -8.12
N LYS A 9 4.76 10.81 -8.40
CA LYS A 9 5.87 10.26 -9.17
C LYS A 9 5.32 9.38 -10.28
N GLN A 10 5.51 9.78 -11.52
CA GLN A 10 5.36 8.86 -12.66
C GLN A 10 6.63 7.99 -12.74
N SER A 11 6.47 6.70 -12.50
CA SER A 11 7.55 5.73 -12.62
C SER A 11 7.25 4.77 -13.77
N ARG A 12 8.08 4.83 -14.83
CA ARG A 12 8.06 3.80 -15.87
C ARG A 12 8.79 2.58 -15.35
N SER A 13 8.05 1.54 -15.03
CA SER A 13 8.56 0.23 -14.59
C SER A 13 7.68 -0.87 -15.15
N ILE A 14 8.29 -2.02 -15.47
CA ILE A 14 7.54 -3.20 -15.91
C ILE A 14 7.00 -3.90 -14.67
N LYS A 15 5.68 -4.20 -14.68
CA LYS A 15 5.05 -4.99 -13.62
C LYS A 15 5.27 -6.48 -13.85
N VAL A 16 5.78 -7.16 -12.82
CA VAL A 16 5.96 -8.63 -12.80
C VAL A 16 5.34 -9.17 -11.52
N GLN A 17 4.50 -10.20 -11.63
CA GLN A 17 3.95 -10.88 -10.46
C GLN A 17 5.03 -11.68 -9.75
N VAL A 18 4.93 -11.78 -8.41
CA VAL A 18 5.86 -12.56 -7.59
C VAL A 18 5.77 -14.06 -7.86
N THR A 19 4.58 -14.54 -8.24
CA THR A 19 4.34 -15.93 -8.67
C THR A 19 3.57 -15.97 -9.98
N ASN A 20 3.65 -17.10 -10.71
CA ASN A 20 2.76 -17.38 -11.83
C ASN A 20 1.38 -17.88 -11.33
N SER A 21 0.45 -18.16 -12.26
CA SER A 21 -0.90 -18.68 -11.96
C SER A 21 -0.93 -20.01 -11.23
N LYS A 22 0.16 -20.80 -11.31
CA LYS A 22 0.34 -22.07 -10.59
C LYS A 22 1.04 -21.90 -9.23
N GLY A 23 1.22 -20.67 -8.74
CA GLY A 23 1.89 -20.38 -7.46
C GLY A 23 3.41 -20.50 -7.46
N LYS A 24 4.04 -20.77 -8.60
CA LYS A 24 5.51 -20.91 -8.71
C LYS A 24 6.16 -19.52 -8.69
N PHE A 25 7.20 -19.35 -7.86
CA PHE A 25 7.98 -18.12 -7.77
C PHE A 25 8.64 -17.75 -9.11
N MET A 26 8.46 -16.51 -9.56
CA MET A 26 8.94 -15.99 -10.84
C MET A 26 10.39 -15.50 -10.78
N GLY A 27 11.19 -16.02 -9.85
CA GLY A 27 12.53 -15.55 -9.56
C GLY A 27 13.48 -15.52 -10.77
N LYS A 28 13.42 -16.52 -11.65
CA LYS A 28 14.27 -16.57 -12.86
C LYS A 28 13.99 -15.36 -13.76
N ILE A 29 12.73 -15.11 -14.09
CA ILE A 29 12.31 -13.97 -14.94
C ILE A 29 12.62 -12.64 -14.28
N ILE A 30 12.33 -12.48 -12.97
CA ILE A 30 12.64 -11.26 -12.22
C ILE A 30 14.14 -10.95 -12.29
N LYS A 31 14.99 -11.94 -12.04
CA LYS A 31 16.45 -11.80 -12.07
C LYS A 31 16.95 -11.43 -13.48
N GLU A 32 16.44 -12.10 -14.49
CA GLU A 32 16.82 -11.89 -15.89
C GLU A 32 16.48 -10.47 -16.36
N LEU A 33 15.23 -10.04 -16.20
CA LEU A 33 14.80 -8.68 -16.54
C LEU A 33 15.57 -7.61 -15.77
N ASN A 34 15.81 -7.85 -14.47
CA ASN A 34 16.52 -6.88 -13.65
C ASN A 34 18.01 -6.78 -14.05
N ASN A 35 18.63 -7.88 -14.46
CA ASN A 35 20.01 -7.86 -14.99
C ASN A 35 20.13 -7.16 -16.36
N GLN A 36 19.04 -7.10 -17.13
CA GLN A 36 18.93 -6.30 -18.36
C GLN A 36 18.69 -4.81 -18.11
N ASN A 37 18.95 -4.31 -16.90
CA ASN A 37 18.74 -2.93 -16.48
C ASN A 37 17.28 -2.46 -16.50
N ILE A 38 16.31 -3.37 -16.48
CA ILE A 38 14.90 -3.04 -16.48
C ILE A 38 14.45 -2.72 -15.05
N LYS A 39 13.85 -1.54 -14.87
CA LYS A 39 13.20 -1.15 -13.62
C LYS A 39 11.92 -1.97 -13.45
N LEU A 40 11.81 -2.71 -12.35
CA LEU A 40 10.68 -3.59 -12.08
C LEU A 40 9.78 -3.03 -10.98
N ASN A 41 8.48 -3.32 -11.12
CA ASN A 41 7.51 -3.26 -10.05
C ASN A 41 7.01 -4.69 -9.80
N ILE A 42 7.58 -5.35 -8.78
CA ILE A 42 7.23 -6.72 -8.42
C ILE A 42 5.98 -6.67 -7.56
N THR A 43 4.90 -7.25 -8.06
CA THR A 43 3.56 -7.07 -7.53
C THR A 43 2.96 -8.38 -7.01
N ALA A 44 1.77 -8.28 -6.38
CA ALA A 44 1.09 -9.39 -5.70
C ALA A 44 1.91 -10.02 -4.57
N VAL A 45 2.71 -9.20 -3.89
CA VAL A 45 3.45 -9.60 -2.68
C VAL A 45 2.53 -9.41 -1.47
N TYR A 46 2.57 -10.34 -0.51
CA TYR A 46 1.74 -10.30 0.70
C TYR A 46 2.54 -10.39 2.00
N ASN A 47 3.75 -10.96 1.96
CA ASN A 47 4.50 -11.23 3.18
C ASN A 47 6.01 -10.99 3.05
N ALA A 48 6.67 -10.91 4.20
CA ALA A 48 8.11 -10.68 4.30
C ALA A 48 8.95 -11.82 3.72
N LYS A 49 8.45 -13.07 3.75
CA LYS A 49 9.14 -14.22 3.16
C LYS A 49 9.24 -14.10 1.63
N GLN A 50 8.18 -13.59 0.99
CA GLN A 50 8.21 -13.27 -0.44
C GLN A 50 9.16 -12.11 -0.74
N THR A 51 9.12 -11.06 0.08
CA THR A 51 10.05 -9.93 -0.01
C THR A 51 11.50 -10.40 0.09
N GLU A 52 11.83 -11.24 1.06
CA GLU A 52 13.18 -11.80 1.23
C GLU A 52 13.65 -12.58 0.00
N LYS A 53 12.79 -13.47 -0.55
CA LYS A 53 13.10 -14.22 -1.77
C LYS A 53 13.43 -13.30 -2.95
N ILE A 54 12.67 -12.21 -3.11
CA ILE A 54 12.89 -11.20 -4.14
C ILE A 54 14.26 -10.52 -3.92
N LEU A 55 14.53 -10.02 -2.71
CA LEU A 55 15.75 -9.30 -2.39
C LEU A 55 17.04 -10.11 -2.65
N LYS A 56 16.99 -11.44 -2.45
CA LYS A 56 18.14 -12.33 -2.68
C LYS A 56 18.59 -12.43 -4.14
N ILE A 57 17.72 -12.07 -5.09
CA ILE A 57 17.99 -12.26 -6.52
C ILE A 57 18.15 -10.95 -7.30
N LEU A 58 17.94 -9.79 -6.64
CA LEU A 58 17.98 -8.48 -7.30
C LEU A 58 19.41 -8.00 -7.56
N ASN A 59 19.58 -7.35 -8.69
CA ASN A 59 20.75 -6.51 -8.97
C ASN A 59 20.66 -5.25 -8.10
N LYS A 60 21.67 -5.02 -7.27
CA LYS A 60 21.69 -3.90 -6.31
C LYS A 60 21.84 -2.52 -6.96
N LYS A 61 22.14 -2.44 -8.27
CA LYS A 61 22.29 -1.18 -9.00
C LYS A 61 21.00 -0.67 -9.61
N ILE A 62 20.01 -1.55 -9.84
CA ILE A 62 18.79 -1.22 -10.58
C ILE A 62 17.64 -0.98 -9.61
N LYS A 63 16.91 0.12 -9.80
CA LYS A 63 15.74 0.45 -8.97
C LYS A 63 14.62 -0.56 -9.15
N VAL A 64 14.11 -1.06 -8.04
CA VAL A 64 12.99 -2.00 -7.98
C VAL A 64 11.96 -1.52 -6.97
N ILE A 65 10.69 -1.65 -7.33
CA ILE A 65 9.55 -1.45 -6.43
C ILE A 65 9.00 -2.83 -6.06
N ILE A 66 8.76 -3.04 -4.78
CA ILE A 66 8.05 -4.23 -4.27
C ILE A 66 6.68 -3.76 -3.77
N SER A 67 5.62 -4.14 -4.49
CA SER A 67 4.24 -3.78 -4.19
C SER A 67 3.57 -4.83 -3.31
N ILE A 68 3.36 -4.49 -2.04
CA ILE A 68 2.71 -5.35 -1.06
C ILE A 68 1.23 -4.99 -0.98
N PHE A 69 0.35 -5.99 -1.07
CA PHE A 69 -1.09 -5.84 -1.19
C PHE A 69 -1.76 -5.86 0.19
N ALA A 70 -1.87 -4.68 0.82
CA ALA A 70 -2.47 -4.53 2.14
C ALA A 70 -3.98 -4.80 2.13
N GLY A 71 -4.73 -4.11 1.27
CA GLY A 71 -6.18 -4.18 1.31
C GLY A 71 -6.72 -5.58 1.04
N ARG A 72 -6.16 -6.31 0.08
CA ARG A 72 -6.56 -7.71 -0.16
C ARG A 72 -6.25 -8.63 1.02
N ALA A 73 -5.20 -8.37 1.79
CA ALA A 73 -4.96 -9.11 3.04
C ALA A 73 -6.05 -8.77 4.07
N GLY A 74 -6.37 -7.47 4.22
CA GLY A 74 -7.46 -7.01 5.09
C GLY A 74 -8.82 -7.58 4.71
N ASP A 75 -9.14 -7.66 3.42
CA ASP A 75 -10.39 -8.27 2.91
C ASP A 75 -10.55 -9.74 3.38
N THR A 76 -9.48 -10.40 3.81
CA THR A 76 -9.47 -11.78 4.34
C THR A 76 -9.23 -11.84 5.85
N GLY A 77 -9.36 -10.72 6.57
CA GLY A 77 -9.18 -10.63 8.02
C GLY A 77 -7.72 -10.68 8.49
N LYS A 78 -6.76 -10.46 7.60
CA LYS A 78 -5.33 -10.47 7.97
C LYS A 78 -4.80 -9.06 8.11
N ASP A 79 -4.19 -8.74 9.27
CA ASP A 79 -3.46 -7.48 9.46
C ASP A 79 -2.19 -7.46 8.59
N PRO A 80 -2.07 -6.52 7.63
CA PRO A 80 -0.90 -6.42 6.78
C PRO A 80 0.30 -5.74 7.48
N VAL A 81 0.08 -4.98 8.54
CA VAL A 81 1.09 -4.13 9.20
C VAL A 81 2.35 -4.89 9.62
N PRO A 82 2.26 -6.07 10.28
CA PRO A 82 3.44 -6.84 10.66
C PRO A 82 4.31 -7.25 9.46
N GLU A 83 3.69 -7.65 8.36
CA GLU A 83 4.40 -8.07 7.15
C GLU A 83 5.08 -6.90 6.42
N PHE A 84 4.43 -5.71 6.42
CA PHE A 84 5.05 -4.47 5.94
C PHE A 84 6.26 -4.08 6.79
N SER A 85 6.12 -4.08 8.12
CA SER A 85 7.22 -3.74 9.04
C SER A 85 8.44 -4.62 8.80
N LYS A 86 8.26 -5.94 8.70
CA LYS A 86 9.34 -6.89 8.40
C LYS A 86 9.94 -6.64 7.01
N SER A 87 9.10 -6.45 5.99
CA SER A 87 9.55 -6.21 4.61
C SER A 87 10.36 -4.92 4.49
N ILE A 88 9.94 -3.84 5.15
CA ILE A 88 10.67 -2.57 5.20
C ILE A 88 12.02 -2.74 5.88
N LYS A 89 12.09 -3.48 7.01
CA LYS A 89 13.35 -3.79 7.69
C LYS A 89 14.32 -4.55 6.77
N LEU A 90 13.84 -5.54 6.05
CA LEU A 90 14.65 -6.30 5.09
C LEU A 90 15.15 -5.40 3.95
N ALA A 91 14.28 -4.54 3.40
CA ALA A 91 14.61 -3.65 2.30
C ALA A 91 15.58 -2.52 2.66
N LYS A 92 15.71 -2.14 3.94
CA LYS A 92 16.64 -1.08 4.39
C LYS A 92 18.09 -1.28 3.95
N ARG A 93 18.51 -2.53 3.75
CA ARG A 93 19.87 -2.88 3.28
C ARG A 93 20.06 -2.68 1.77
N PHE A 94 19.00 -2.32 1.06
CA PHE A 94 18.97 -2.19 -0.39
C PHE A 94 18.55 -0.77 -0.78
N LYS A 95 19.53 0.10 -1.07
CA LYS A 95 19.28 1.52 -1.41
C LYS A 95 18.46 1.70 -2.71
N ASN A 96 18.41 0.67 -3.53
CA ASN A 96 17.70 0.63 -4.81
C ASN A 96 16.29 0.04 -4.75
N VAL A 97 15.82 -0.37 -3.56
CA VAL A 97 14.49 -1.00 -3.39
C VAL A 97 13.54 -0.05 -2.67
N GLU A 98 12.37 0.12 -3.26
CA GLU A 98 11.27 0.91 -2.69
C GLU A 98 10.09 -0.04 -2.35
N ILE A 99 9.60 0.03 -1.11
CA ILE A 99 8.39 -0.69 -0.70
C ILE A 99 7.18 0.18 -1.00
N LEU A 100 6.20 -0.38 -1.71
CA LEU A 100 4.96 0.26 -2.10
C LEU A 100 3.78 -0.38 -1.37
N TRP A 101 2.99 0.44 -0.70
CA TRP A 101 1.69 0.05 -0.15
C TRP A 101 0.66 0.04 -1.28
N ALA A 102 0.19 -1.14 -1.65
CA ALA A 102 -0.78 -1.34 -2.72
C ALA A 102 -2.14 -1.80 -2.17
N SER A 103 -3.17 -1.70 -3.02
CA SER A 103 -4.51 -2.18 -2.70
C SER A 103 -5.15 -1.43 -1.53
N VAL A 104 -5.09 -0.10 -1.56
CA VAL A 104 -5.73 0.77 -0.56
C VAL A 104 -7.25 0.58 -0.59
N ARG A 105 -7.87 0.45 0.60
CA ARG A 105 -9.31 0.28 0.79
C ARG A 105 -9.95 1.49 1.49
N GLU A 106 -9.20 2.14 2.36
CA GLU A 106 -9.71 3.20 3.22
C GLU A 106 -8.69 4.34 3.40
N PRO A 107 -9.14 5.54 3.81
CA PRO A 107 -8.24 6.69 4.03
C PRO A 107 -7.17 6.42 5.09
N TYR A 108 -7.49 5.61 6.12
CA TYR A 108 -6.56 5.31 7.20
C TYR A 108 -5.30 4.58 6.73
N ASN A 109 -5.37 3.82 5.62
CA ASN A 109 -4.19 3.18 5.04
C ASN A 109 -3.08 4.18 4.67
N TYR A 110 -3.43 5.44 4.37
CA TYR A 110 -2.45 6.50 4.16
C TYR A 110 -1.61 6.77 5.42
N LEU A 111 -2.25 6.82 6.58
CA LEU A 111 -1.56 7.02 7.86
C LEU A 111 -0.70 5.80 8.22
N GLN A 112 -1.23 4.60 8.04
CA GLN A 112 -0.48 3.35 8.28
C GLN A 112 0.78 3.27 7.40
N ALA A 113 0.64 3.52 6.10
CA ALA A 113 1.78 3.53 5.18
C ALA A 113 2.83 4.58 5.55
N LYS A 114 2.40 5.78 5.98
CA LYS A 114 3.26 6.87 6.44
C LYS A 114 4.01 6.49 7.72
N GLN A 115 3.31 5.97 8.72
CA GLN A 115 3.88 5.56 10.01
C GLN A 115 4.92 4.45 9.86
N LEU A 116 4.65 3.47 9.00
CA LEU A 116 5.57 2.38 8.69
C LEU A 116 6.79 2.83 7.86
N GLY A 117 6.74 4.01 7.26
CA GLY A 117 7.81 4.51 6.40
C GLY A 117 7.84 3.85 5.02
N CYS A 118 6.68 3.45 4.49
CA CYS A 118 6.58 3.04 3.08
C CYS A 118 7.11 4.13 2.15
N HIS A 119 7.72 3.73 1.06
CA HIS A 119 8.31 4.68 0.10
C HIS A 119 7.26 5.24 -0.85
N ILE A 120 6.28 4.43 -1.20
CA ILE A 120 5.22 4.74 -2.16
C ILE A 120 3.89 4.20 -1.62
N ILE A 121 2.80 4.87 -1.96
CA ILE A 121 1.43 4.37 -1.77
C ILE A 121 0.63 4.63 -3.05
N THR A 122 -0.17 3.66 -3.50
CA THR A 122 -1.12 3.86 -4.60
C THR A 122 -2.51 4.06 -4.03
N ILE A 123 -3.13 5.20 -4.32
CA ILE A 123 -4.41 5.61 -3.74
C ILE A 123 -5.41 5.91 -4.86
N PRO A 124 -6.61 5.29 -4.85
CA PRO A 124 -7.69 5.66 -5.76
C PRO A 124 -8.16 7.11 -5.53
N PRO A 125 -8.62 7.82 -6.57
CA PRO A 125 -9.10 9.20 -6.44
C PRO A 125 -10.18 9.38 -5.37
N SER A 126 -11.12 8.45 -5.26
CA SER A 126 -12.18 8.47 -4.25
C SER A 126 -11.66 8.44 -2.81
N ILE A 127 -10.55 7.77 -2.56
CA ILE A 127 -9.89 7.76 -1.25
C ILE A 127 -9.12 9.06 -1.01
N ILE A 128 -8.53 9.67 -2.05
CA ILE A 128 -7.86 10.97 -1.93
C ILE A 128 -8.85 12.04 -1.44
N GLU A 129 -10.07 12.06 -1.98
CA GLU A 129 -11.10 13.00 -1.55
C GLU A 129 -11.49 12.80 -0.07
N LYS A 130 -11.48 11.57 0.41
CA LYS A 130 -11.69 11.29 1.85
C LYS A 130 -10.52 11.75 2.72
N ILE A 131 -9.28 11.60 2.24
CA ILE A 131 -8.07 12.04 2.96
C ILE A 131 -8.06 13.57 3.12
N LYS A 132 -8.60 14.35 2.17
CA LYS A 132 -8.73 15.79 2.28
C LYS A 132 -9.59 16.23 3.46
N LYS A 133 -10.45 15.36 3.98
CA LYS A 133 -11.32 15.62 5.14
C LYS A 133 -10.68 15.27 6.48
N PHE A 134 -9.41 14.90 6.52
CA PHE A 134 -8.70 14.61 7.76
C PHE A 134 -8.59 15.87 8.63
N GLY A 135 -8.53 15.66 9.96
CA GLY A 135 -8.35 16.73 10.94
C GLY A 135 -9.62 17.22 11.64
N LYS A 136 -10.79 16.60 11.36
CA LYS A 136 -12.01 16.88 12.12
C LYS A 136 -11.86 16.41 13.56
N SER A 137 -12.37 17.21 14.52
CA SER A 137 -12.48 16.80 15.91
C SER A 137 -13.57 15.73 16.09
N PHE A 138 -13.53 15.01 17.22
CA PHE A 138 -14.58 14.06 17.55
C PHE A 138 -15.94 14.75 17.72
N ASP A 139 -15.99 15.97 18.27
CA ASP A 139 -17.22 16.75 18.41
C ASP A 139 -17.82 17.08 17.04
N GLN A 140 -17.00 17.49 16.07
CA GLN A 140 -17.44 17.73 14.70
C GLN A 140 -17.99 16.44 14.05
N LEU A 141 -17.34 15.32 14.26
CA LEU A 141 -17.80 14.02 13.75
C LEU A 141 -19.12 13.62 14.40
N THR A 142 -19.27 13.80 15.71
CA THR A 142 -20.51 13.54 16.44
C THR A 142 -21.66 14.37 15.87
N GLN A 143 -21.43 15.68 15.72
CA GLN A 143 -22.45 16.61 15.22
C GLN A 143 -22.88 16.29 13.78
N GLU A 144 -21.92 15.96 12.90
CA GLU A 144 -22.20 15.53 11.54
C GLU A 144 -23.03 14.24 11.51
N THR A 145 -22.69 13.26 12.36
CA THR A 145 -23.40 11.99 12.46
C THR A 145 -24.84 12.17 12.93
N VAL A 146 -25.06 12.98 13.99
CA VAL A 146 -26.40 13.32 14.48
C VAL A 146 -27.24 14.02 13.40
N ASN A 147 -26.65 14.94 12.65
CA ASN A 147 -27.35 15.63 11.56
C ASN A 147 -27.75 14.65 10.44
N VAL A 148 -26.91 13.65 10.10
CA VAL A 148 -27.27 12.61 9.14
C VAL A 148 -28.45 11.79 9.65
N PHE A 149 -28.44 11.34 10.91
CA PHE A 149 -29.55 10.59 11.51
C PHE A 149 -30.86 11.40 11.50
N LEU A 150 -30.79 12.69 11.80
CA LEU A 150 -31.97 13.56 11.75
C LEU A 150 -32.54 13.67 10.33
N ILE A 151 -31.69 13.79 9.31
CA ILE A 151 -32.11 13.86 7.91
C ILE A 151 -32.76 12.53 7.48
N ASP A 152 -32.16 11.41 7.85
CA ASP A 152 -32.65 10.07 7.49
C ASP A 152 -33.96 9.76 8.21
N SER A 153 -34.11 10.13 9.48
CA SER A 153 -35.37 10.02 10.24
C SER A 153 -36.50 10.81 9.58
N LYS A 154 -36.23 12.07 9.16
CA LYS A 154 -37.23 12.86 8.43
C LYS A 154 -37.62 12.25 7.10
N LYS A 155 -36.70 11.64 6.36
CA LYS A 155 -36.99 10.97 5.08
C LYS A 155 -37.80 9.69 5.25
N SER A 156 -37.61 8.97 6.34
CA SER A 156 -38.31 7.70 6.60
C SER A 156 -39.74 7.87 7.12
N ASN A 157 -40.21 9.14 7.34
CA ASN A 157 -41.51 9.44 7.95
C ASN A 157 -41.75 8.76 9.32
N PHE A 158 -40.71 8.32 9.99
CA PHE A 158 -40.81 7.78 11.35
C PHE A 158 -41.18 8.93 12.28
N LYS A 159 -42.38 8.89 12.86
CA LYS A 159 -42.76 9.74 13.99
C LYS A 159 -42.24 9.08 15.26
N ILE A 160 -41.30 9.74 15.94
CA ILE A 160 -40.92 9.44 17.32
C ILE A 160 -41.94 10.03 18.25
#